data_a57386d32a73f64349a5bb0d81e20c37
#
_entry.id   a57386d32a73f64349a5bb0d81e20c37
#
_cell.length_a   1.000
_cell.length_b   1.000
_cell.length_c   1.000
_cell.angle_alpha   90.00
_cell.angle_beta   90.00
_cell.angle_gamma   90.00
#
_symmetry.space_group_name_H-M   'P 1'
#
loop_
_entity.id
_entity.type
_entity.pdbx_description
1 polymer ?
#
loop_
_entity_poly.entity_id
_entity_poly.type
_entity_poly.pdbx_seq_one_letter_code
_entity_poly.pdbx_strand_id
1 'polypeptide(L)'
;MLPQTLPMLAVAAEPFDSPEYCFEIKYDGVRALAAVDETGWRLWGRERADYTARYPELEVLRRLPAGTLVDGELVAFDADGRPHLRRLLCRHGLTDPWRIRQARQWCRVRYVLFDLLYHRGRCLMQEQLVRRREMLADVCEKLDVPEVEFSHAVMGAGTTLYQQILAAGYEGEMAKHLRSAYRPGKRSATWKKIKPPSRSR
;
A
#
# COMPACT_ATOMS: atom_id res chain seq x y z
N MET A 1 10.07 -18.74 8.16
CA MET A 1 9.18 -18.23 7.07
C MET A 1 8.09 -17.37 7.69
N LEU A 2 7.87 -16.15 7.18
CA LEU A 2 6.83 -15.24 7.66
C LEU A 2 5.42 -15.73 7.25
N PRO A 3 4.37 -15.44 8.05
CA PRO A 3 3.01 -15.87 7.74
C PRO A 3 2.47 -15.16 6.49
N GLN A 4 1.82 -15.89 5.61
CA GLN A 4 1.06 -15.32 4.50
C GLN A 4 -0.29 -14.81 5.03
N THR A 5 -0.26 -13.61 5.60
CA THR A 5 -1.44 -13.00 6.22
C THR A 5 -2.38 -12.34 5.20
N LEU A 6 -3.58 -11.97 5.63
CA LEU A 6 -4.56 -11.23 4.84
C LEU A 6 -4.48 -9.73 5.17
N PRO A 7 -4.77 -8.83 4.21
CA PRO A 7 -4.80 -7.40 4.50
C PRO A 7 -5.96 -7.01 5.42
N MET A 8 -5.71 -6.06 6.32
CA MET A 8 -6.77 -5.40 7.10
C MET A 8 -7.64 -4.53 6.20
N LEU A 9 -8.95 -4.47 6.47
CA LEU A 9 -9.94 -3.79 5.65
C LEU A 9 -10.54 -2.58 6.38
N ALA A 10 -10.87 -1.53 5.61
CA ALA A 10 -11.48 -0.30 6.10
C ALA A 10 -13.02 -0.32 5.98
N VAL A 11 -13.70 0.46 6.82
CA VAL A 11 -15.12 0.84 6.65
C VAL A 11 -15.25 2.10 5.81
N ALA A 12 -16.43 2.36 5.25
CA ALA A 12 -16.73 3.65 4.60
C ALA A 12 -16.98 4.73 5.66
N ALA A 13 -16.61 5.98 5.34
CA ALA A 13 -16.88 7.15 6.16
C ALA A 13 -17.00 8.40 5.28
N GLU A 14 -17.61 9.44 5.84
CA GLU A 14 -17.59 10.81 5.31
C GLU A 14 -16.29 11.54 5.71
N PRO A 15 -15.90 12.62 4.99
CA PRO A 15 -14.75 13.44 5.36
C PRO A 15 -14.88 14.01 6.78
N PHE A 16 -13.80 13.99 7.55
CA PHE A 16 -13.75 14.50 8.92
C PHE A 16 -12.32 14.92 9.30
N ASP A 17 -12.22 15.73 10.35
CA ASP A 17 -10.97 16.09 10.99
C ASP A 17 -10.87 15.44 12.37
N SER A 18 -9.70 14.97 12.76
CA SER A 18 -9.47 14.42 14.10
C SER A 18 -7.99 14.27 14.40
N PRO A 19 -7.48 14.77 15.53
CA PRO A 19 -6.09 14.62 15.93
C PRO A 19 -5.70 13.17 16.26
N GLU A 20 -6.67 12.27 16.39
CA GLU A 20 -6.42 10.85 16.62
C GLU A 20 -6.16 10.04 15.33
N TYR A 21 -6.30 10.69 14.16
CA TYR A 21 -6.16 10.04 12.87
C TYR A 21 -5.05 10.65 12.03
N CYS A 22 -4.39 9.81 11.25
CA CYS A 22 -3.63 10.23 10.09
C CYS A 22 -4.44 9.94 8.81
N PHE A 23 -4.24 10.81 7.83
CA PHE A 23 -4.98 10.83 6.58
C PHE A 23 -4.00 10.68 5.42
N GLU A 24 -4.24 9.73 4.54
CA GLU A 24 -3.38 9.35 3.42
C GLU A 24 -4.15 9.36 2.11
N ILE A 25 -3.46 9.51 0.99
CA ILE A 25 -4.05 9.29 -0.33
C ILE A 25 -4.56 7.85 -0.42
N LYS A 26 -5.81 7.68 -0.84
CA LYS A 26 -6.32 6.38 -1.26
C LYS A 26 -5.96 6.18 -2.73
N TYR A 27 -4.88 5.45 -2.94
CA TYR A 27 -4.45 5.08 -4.28
C TYR A 27 -5.43 4.09 -4.92
N ASP A 28 -5.66 4.26 -6.22
CA ASP A 28 -6.43 3.33 -7.04
C ASP A 28 -5.46 2.34 -7.71
N GLY A 29 -5.29 1.19 -7.08
CA GLY A 29 -4.28 0.21 -7.44
C GLY A 29 -4.67 -1.23 -7.12
N VAL A 30 -3.67 -2.07 -6.92
CA VAL A 30 -3.81 -3.45 -6.49
C VAL A 30 -3.12 -3.65 -5.15
N ARG A 31 -3.91 -3.92 -4.10
CA ARG A 31 -3.38 -4.21 -2.76
C ARG A 31 -2.51 -5.45 -2.78
N ALA A 32 -1.33 -5.32 -2.19
CA ALA A 32 -0.42 -6.42 -2.01
C ALA A 32 0.30 -6.37 -0.65
N LEU A 33 0.64 -7.55 -0.12
CA LEU A 33 1.57 -7.71 0.98
C LEU A 33 2.87 -8.29 0.43
N ALA A 34 4.02 -7.83 0.95
CA ALA A 34 5.31 -8.38 0.60
C ALA A 34 6.07 -8.84 1.83
N ALA A 35 6.62 -10.05 1.75
CA ALA A 35 7.48 -10.64 2.78
C ALA A 35 8.88 -10.89 2.23
N VAL A 36 9.88 -10.58 3.06
CA VAL A 36 11.28 -10.91 2.82
C VAL A 36 11.77 -11.76 3.98
N ASP A 37 12.31 -12.93 3.68
CA ASP A 37 12.91 -13.85 4.66
C ASP A 37 14.22 -14.45 4.10
N GLU A 38 14.85 -15.35 4.85
CA GLU A 38 16.13 -15.99 4.47
C GLU A 38 16.05 -16.76 3.13
N THR A 39 14.84 -17.17 2.71
CA THR A 39 14.64 -17.93 1.46
C THR A 39 14.39 -17.03 0.26
N GLY A 40 14.13 -15.73 0.46
CA GLY A 40 13.87 -14.76 -0.59
C GLY A 40 12.75 -13.79 -0.27
N TRP A 41 11.99 -13.41 -1.31
CA TRP A 41 10.86 -12.51 -1.17
C TRP A 41 9.62 -13.07 -1.86
N ARG A 42 8.45 -12.64 -1.39
CA ARG A 42 7.14 -13.02 -1.94
C ARG A 42 6.19 -11.83 -1.89
N LEU A 43 5.33 -11.74 -2.91
CA LEU A 43 4.30 -10.73 -3.04
C LEU A 43 2.95 -11.42 -3.27
N TRP A 44 1.91 -11.06 -2.50
CA TRP A 44 0.57 -11.66 -2.67
C TRP A 44 -0.56 -10.67 -2.43
N GLY A 45 -1.70 -10.94 -3.05
CA GLY A 45 -2.91 -10.14 -2.93
C GLY A 45 -3.86 -10.57 -1.83
N ARG A 46 -5.07 -10.00 -1.86
CA ARG A 46 -6.14 -10.21 -0.85
C ARG A 46 -6.55 -11.67 -0.66
N GLU A 47 -6.49 -12.48 -1.72
CA GLU A 47 -6.87 -13.89 -1.70
C GLU A 47 -5.64 -14.80 -1.60
N ARG A 48 -4.52 -14.27 -1.17
CA ARG A 48 -3.22 -14.94 -1.13
C ARG A 48 -2.71 -15.43 -2.49
N ALA A 49 -3.28 -14.92 -3.59
CA ALA A 49 -2.76 -15.17 -4.92
C ALA A 49 -1.33 -14.61 -5.04
N ASP A 50 -0.39 -15.42 -5.54
CA ASP A 50 1.00 -15.04 -5.71
C ASP A 50 1.16 -14.07 -6.88
N TYR A 51 1.76 -12.92 -6.62
CA TYR A 51 2.06 -11.88 -7.58
C TYR A 51 3.57 -11.72 -7.84
N THR A 52 4.43 -12.49 -7.16
CA THR A 52 5.88 -12.32 -7.15
C THR A 52 6.46 -12.27 -8.57
N ALA A 53 6.10 -13.23 -9.43
CA ALA A 53 6.59 -13.29 -10.80
C ALA A 53 6.03 -12.18 -11.71
N ARG A 54 4.93 -11.52 -11.33
CA ARG A 54 4.28 -10.46 -12.13
C ARG A 54 5.01 -9.12 -12.05
N TYR A 55 5.78 -8.90 -10.97
CA TYR A 55 6.45 -7.64 -10.67
C TYR A 55 7.94 -7.83 -10.37
N PRO A 56 8.73 -8.32 -11.36
CA PRO A 56 10.15 -8.62 -11.14
C PRO A 56 10.99 -7.38 -10.75
N GLU A 57 10.53 -6.17 -11.06
CA GLU A 57 11.18 -4.93 -10.60
C GLU A 57 11.13 -4.76 -9.09
N LEU A 58 10.18 -5.38 -8.40
CA LEU A 58 10.11 -5.35 -6.94
C LEU A 58 11.06 -6.35 -6.26
N GLU A 59 11.90 -7.07 -7.01
CA GLU A 59 13.00 -7.86 -6.44
C GLU A 59 13.95 -7.00 -5.59
N VAL A 60 13.97 -5.68 -5.79
CA VAL A 60 14.67 -4.70 -4.94
C VAL A 60 14.27 -4.82 -3.45
N LEU A 61 13.08 -5.35 -3.15
CA LEU A 61 12.63 -5.61 -1.78
C LEU A 61 13.52 -6.62 -1.04
N ARG A 62 14.30 -7.47 -1.73
CA ARG A 62 15.31 -8.35 -1.11
C ARG A 62 16.36 -7.60 -0.31
N ARG A 63 16.51 -6.29 -0.55
CA ARG A 63 17.41 -5.42 0.23
C ARG A 63 16.86 -5.09 1.62
N LEU A 64 15.56 -5.35 1.86
CA LEU A 64 14.98 -5.24 3.20
C LEU A 64 15.56 -6.30 4.13
N PRO A 65 15.68 -6.02 5.43
CA PRO A 65 16.10 -7.02 6.41
C PRO A 65 15.23 -8.28 6.35
N ALA A 66 15.84 -9.45 6.42
CA ALA A 66 15.10 -10.71 6.54
C ALA A 66 14.14 -10.65 7.75
N GLY A 67 12.97 -11.28 7.61
CA GLY A 67 11.91 -11.18 8.59
C GLY A 67 11.07 -9.89 8.50
N THR A 68 11.06 -9.23 7.34
CA THR A 68 10.22 -8.03 7.07
C THR A 68 8.94 -8.42 6.32
N LEU A 69 7.79 -7.91 6.79
CA LEU A 69 6.48 -8.03 6.13
C LEU A 69 5.84 -6.64 6.08
N VAL A 70 5.56 -6.18 4.87
CA VAL A 70 4.94 -4.87 4.59
C VAL A 70 3.59 -5.02 3.91
N ASP A 71 2.76 -3.98 4.03
CA ASP A 71 1.47 -3.85 3.38
C ASP A 71 1.44 -2.57 2.55
N GLY A 72 0.98 -2.66 1.32
CA GLY A 72 1.00 -1.53 0.39
C GLY A 72 0.04 -1.69 -0.77
N GLU A 73 0.08 -0.71 -1.67
CA GLU A 73 -0.68 -0.67 -2.90
C GLU A 73 0.29 -0.65 -4.09
N LEU A 74 0.10 -1.54 -5.05
CA LEU A 74 0.77 -1.47 -6.35
C LEU A 74 0.05 -0.42 -7.18
N VAL A 75 0.77 0.58 -7.68
CA VAL A 75 0.20 1.71 -8.43
C VAL A 75 0.98 1.92 -9.71
N ALA A 76 0.28 2.04 -10.83
CA ALA A 76 0.84 2.56 -12.07
C ALA A 76 0.45 4.02 -12.23
N PHE A 77 1.35 4.83 -12.74
CA PHE A 77 1.11 6.25 -12.99
C PHE A 77 1.14 6.53 -14.50
N ASP A 78 0.36 7.50 -14.93
CA ASP A 78 0.45 8.05 -16.29
C ASP A 78 1.60 9.06 -16.42
N ALA A 79 1.68 9.72 -17.59
CA ALA A 79 2.72 10.72 -17.86
C ALA A 79 2.58 11.98 -16.99
N ASP A 80 1.37 12.27 -16.51
CA ASP A 80 1.08 13.42 -15.64
C ASP A 80 1.24 13.09 -14.15
N GLY A 81 1.71 11.86 -13.82
CA GLY A 81 1.90 11.40 -12.44
C GLY A 81 0.59 11.03 -11.72
N ARG A 82 -0.51 10.80 -12.44
CA ARG A 82 -1.78 10.37 -11.86
C ARG A 82 -1.91 8.85 -11.84
N PRO A 83 -2.52 8.26 -10.80
CA PRO A 83 -2.78 6.82 -10.77
C PRO A 83 -3.62 6.36 -11.96
N HIS A 84 -3.23 5.28 -12.59
CA HIS A 84 -3.88 4.75 -13.79
C HIS A 84 -4.21 3.26 -13.64
N LEU A 85 -5.29 2.94 -12.89
CA LEU A 85 -5.70 1.58 -12.55
C LEU A 85 -5.85 0.68 -13.79
N ARG A 86 -6.49 1.15 -14.87
CA ARG A 86 -6.72 0.34 -16.08
C ARG A 86 -5.40 -0.17 -16.67
N ARG A 87 -4.35 0.69 -16.73
CA ARG A 87 -3.03 0.29 -17.21
C ARG A 87 -2.41 -0.76 -16.29
N LEU A 88 -2.53 -0.56 -14.98
CA LEU A 88 -2.07 -1.54 -13.98
C LEU A 88 -2.78 -2.88 -14.15
N LEU A 89 -4.11 -2.91 -14.29
CA LEU A 89 -4.88 -4.14 -14.43
C LEU A 89 -4.52 -4.91 -15.71
N CYS A 90 -4.28 -4.23 -16.85
CA CYS A 90 -3.77 -4.86 -18.06
C CYS A 90 -2.44 -5.57 -17.79
N ARG A 91 -1.53 -4.95 -17.04
CA ARG A 91 -0.26 -5.56 -16.67
C ARG A 91 -0.42 -6.67 -15.62
N HIS A 92 -1.27 -6.45 -14.63
CA HIS A 92 -1.51 -7.40 -13.54
C HIS A 92 -2.05 -8.75 -14.05
N GLY A 93 -2.80 -8.76 -15.14
CA GLY A 93 -3.32 -9.96 -15.77
C GLY A 93 -2.28 -10.80 -16.53
N LEU A 94 -1.05 -10.29 -16.74
CA LEU A 94 -0.02 -11.01 -17.46
C LEU A 94 0.59 -12.13 -16.61
N THR A 95 0.80 -13.29 -17.25
CA THR A 95 1.46 -14.46 -16.64
C THR A 95 2.69 -14.91 -17.42
N ASP A 96 2.78 -14.54 -18.69
CA ASP A 96 3.92 -14.88 -19.55
C ASP A 96 5.14 -14.00 -19.20
N PRO A 97 6.32 -14.59 -18.89
CA PRO A 97 7.49 -13.84 -18.44
C PRO A 97 8.04 -12.84 -19.46
N TRP A 98 7.92 -13.14 -20.75
CA TRP A 98 8.37 -12.23 -21.81
C TRP A 98 7.46 -11.00 -21.88
N ARG A 99 6.12 -11.21 -21.86
CA ARG A 99 5.13 -10.11 -21.83
C ARG A 99 5.26 -9.25 -20.59
N ILE A 100 5.53 -9.86 -19.43
CA ILE A 100 5.79 -9.13 -18.18
C ILE A 100 7.02 -8.23 -18.34
N ARG A 101 8.12 -8.72 -18.89
CA ARG A 101 9.32 -7.90 -19.15
C ARG A 101 9.04 -6.73 -20.09
N GLN A 102 8.31 -6.95 -21.18
CA GLN A 102 7.92 -5.88 -22.10
C GLN A 102 6.99 -4.85 -21.43
N ALA A 103 6.06 -5.30 -20.59
CA ALA A 103 5.12 -4.43 -19.90
C ALA A 103 5.79 -3.42 -18.96
N ARG A 104 6.96 -3.72 -18.40
CA ARG A 104 7.74 -2.78 -17.58
C ARG A 104 8.09 -1.48 -18.31
N GLN A 105 8.23 -1.51 -19.62
CA GLN A 105 8.58 -0.34 -20.45
C GLN A 105 7.41 0.66 -20.56
N TRP A 106 6.19 0.15 -20.68
CA TRP A 106 5.00 1.00 -20.86
C TRP A 106 4.13 1.15 -19.61
N CYS A 107 4.34 0.31 -18.59
CA CYS A 107 3.62 0.37 -17.33
C CYS A 107 4.60 0.20 -16.15
N ARG A 108 5.22 1.29 -15.74
CA ARG A 108 6.05 1.32 -14.52
C ARG A 108 5.13 1.27 -13.31
N VAL A 109 5.45 0.39 -12.37
CA VAL A 109 4.70 0.21 -11.13
C VAL A 109 5.55 0.65 -9.96
N ARG A 110 4.95 1.41 -9.04
CA ARG A 110 5.49 1.68 -7.71
C ARG A 110 4.70 0.88 -6.68
N TYR A 111 5.39 0.43 -5.66
CA TYR A 111 4.78 -0.19 -4.51
C TYR A 111 4.73 0.83 -3.37
N VAL A 112 3.55 1.42 -3.15
CA VAL A 112 3.33 2.45 -2.12
C VAL A 112 3.05 1.75 -0.80
N LEU A 113 4.00 1.81 0.11
CA LEU A 113 3.96 1.16 1.42
C LEU A 113 3.28 2.07 2.45
N PHE A 114 2.35 1.51 3.23
CA PHE A 114 1.63 2.27 4.26
C PHE A 114 1.53 1.56 5.61
N ASP A 115 2.01 0.31 5.74
CA ASP A 115 2.10 -0.39 7.02
C ASP A 115 3.26 -1.40 7.07
N LEU A 116 3.84 -1.58 8.27
CA LEU A 116 4.91 -2.54 8.57
C LEU A 116 4.41 -3.53 9.62
N LEU A 117 4.29 -4.80 9.24
CA LEU A 117 3.67 -5.83 10.06
C LEU A 117 4.67 -6.72 10.80
N TYR A 118 5.84 -6.92 10.19
CA TYR A 118 7.00 -7.57 10.80
C TYR A 118 8.26 -6.83 10.43
N HIS A 119 9.20 -6.76 11.35
CA HIS A 119 10.53 -6.23 11.11
C HIS A 119 11.57 -7.09 11.83
N ARG A 120 12.54 -7.63 11.08
CA ARG A 120 13.59 -8.53 11.59
C ARG A 120 13.01 -9.70 12.42
N GLY A 121 11.92 -10.29 11.93
CA GLY A 121 11.22 -11.40 12.57
C GLY A 121 10.29 -11.04 13.74
N ARG A 122 10.34 -9.79 14.24
CA ARG A 122 9.42 -9.32 15.30
C ARG A 122 8.07 -8.94 14.70
N CYS A 123 6.98 -9.47 15.25
CA CYS A 123 5.62 -9.09 14.91
C CYS A 123 5.29 -7.71 15.49
N LEU A 124 4.82 -6.80 14.64
CA LEU A 124 4.43 -5.43 15.01
C LEU A 124 2.91 -5.21 14.97
N MET A 125 2.12 -6.20 14.61
CA MET A 125 0.67 -6.04 14.39
C MET A 125 -0.08 -5.53 15.61
N GLN A 126 0.39 -5.79 16.83
CA GLN A 126 -0.21 -5.28 18.06
C GLN A 126 0.33 -3.90 18.49
N GLU A 127 1.39 -3.43 17.86
CA GLU A 127 1.90 -2.08 18.09
C GLU A 127 0.91 -1.04 17.54
N GLN A 128 0.96 0.18 18.07
CA GLN A 128 0.18 1.30 17.54
C GLN A 128 0.60 1.65 16.12
N LEU A 129 -0.35 2.05 15.27
CA LEU A 129 -0.08 2.42 13.88
C LEU A 129 1.01 3.50 13.77
N VAL A 130 0.98 4.52 14.63
CA VAL A 130 2.00 5.59 14.62
C VAL A 130 3.41 5.00 14.70
N ARG A 131 3.63 4.03 15.59
CA ARG A 131 4.93 3.38 15.77
C ARG A 131 5.32 2.53 14.55
N ARG A 132 4.37 1.79 13.99
CA ARG A 132 4.62 1.00 12.78
C ARG A 132 4.99 1.88 11.59
N ARG A 133 4.34 3.06 11.44
CA ARG A 133 4.62 4.03 10.38
C ARG A 133 5.98 4.71 10.53
N GLU A 134 6.39 5.09 11.75
CA GLU A 134 7.74 5.61 12.02
C GLU A 134 8.81 4.61 11.56
N MET A 135 8.67 3.35 11.97
CA MET A 135 9.60 2.29 11.55
C MET A 135 9.55 2.04 10.04
N LEU A 136 8.37 2.13 9.41
CA LEU A 136 8.24 1.98 7.96
C LEU A 136 8.95 3.11 7.21
N ALA A 137 8.83 4.35 7.69
CA ALA A 137 9.53 5.50 7.10
C ALA A 137 11.04 5.28 7.09
N ASP A 138 11.62 4.85 8.23
CA ASP A 138 13.04 4.50 8.33
C ASP A 138 13.45 3.37 7.38
N VAL A 139 12.57 2.38 7.20
CA VAL A 139 12.79 1.25 6.28
C VAL A 139 12.79 1.72 4.83
N CYS A 140 11.85 2.58 4.45
CA CYS A 140 11.76 3.13 3.09
C CYS A 140 12.94 4.06 2.78
N GLU A 141 13.32 4.93 3.72
CA GLU A 141 14.47 5.82 3.58
C GLU A 141 15.78 5.05 3.34
N LYS A 142 16.00 3.97 4.10
CA LYS A 142 17.19 3.11 3.94
C LYS A 142 17.18 2.27 2.67
N LEU A 143 16.00 1.90 2.20
CA LEU A 143 15.85 1.14 0.95
C LEU A 143 16.19 2.01 -0.26
N ASP A 144 15.70 3.24 -0.28
CA ASP A 144 15.95 4.31 -1.27
C ASP A 144 15.98 3.81 -2.72
N VAL A 145 14.86 3.37 -3.21
CA VAL A 145 14.69 2.85 -4.59
C VAL A 145 13.42 3.43 -5.22
N PRO A 146 13.42 3.74 -6.52
CA PRO A 146 12.30 4.41 -7.19
C PRO A 146 11.05 3.53 -7.33
N GLU A 147 11.19 2.21 -7.17
CA GLU A 147 10.09 1.25 -7.24
C GLU A 147 9.26 1.20 -5.95
N VAL A 148 9.77 1.75 -4.84
CA VAL A 148 9.12 1.72 -3.53
C VAL A 148 8.94 3.14 -3.02
N GLU A 149 7.73 3.45 -2.57
CA GLU A 149 7.36 4.76 -2.04
C GLU A 149 6.70 4.62 -0.67
N PHE A 150 7.03 5.51 0.27
CA PHE A 150 6.33 5.61 1.54
C PHE A 150 5.03 6.41 1.37
N SER A 151 3.90 5.89 1.84
CA SER A 151 2.63 6.62 1.85
C SER A 151 2.68 7.74 2.89
N HIS A 152 2.88 8.97 2.44
CA HIS A 152 2.84 10.14 3.30
C HIS A 152 1.45 10.37 3.88
N ALA A 153 1.37 10.96 5.07
CA ALA A 153 0.13 11.24 5.76
C ALA A 153 0.12 12.64 6.36
N VAL A 154 -1.07 13.24 6.39
CA VAL A 154 -1.36 14.47 7.11
C VAL A 154 -2.03 14.12 8.43
N MET A 155 -1.61 14.76 9.52
CA MET A 155 -2.19 14.55 10.85
C MET A 155 -3.34 15.52 11.08
N GLY A 156 -4.48 15.01 11.52
CA GLY A 156 -5.58 15.81 12.02
C GLY A 156 -6.49 16.47 10.98
N ALA A 157 -5.96 16.87 9.82
CA ALA A 157 -6.65 17.73 8.84
C ALA A 157 -7.15 16.93 7.60
N GLY A 158 -8.08 15.99 7.82
CA GLY A 158 -8.60 15.13 6.76
C GLY A 158 -9.44 15.88 5.72
N THR A 159 -10.34 16.76 6.17
CA THR A 159 -11.23 17.50 5.27
C THR A 159 -10.46 18.31 4.22
N THR A 160 -9.40 19.00 4.65
CA THR A 160 -8.55 19.79 3.74
C THR A 160 -7.79 18.88 2.78
N LEU A 161 -7.19 17.80 3.28
CA LEU A 161 -6.48 16.84 2.44
C LEU A 161 -7.42 16.18 1.43
N TYR A 162 -8.64 15.81 1.84
CA TYR A 162 -9.64 15.23 0.96
C TYR A 162 -9.95 16.11 -0.25
N GLN A 163 -10.13 17.42 -0.03
CA GLN A 163 -10.37 18.39 -1.13
C GLN A 163 -9.17 18.46 -2.09
N GLN A 164 -7.95 18.50 -1.56
CA GLN A 164 -6.72 18.51 -2.36
C GLN A 164 -6.56 17.22 -3.18
N ILE A 165 -6.83 16.07 -2.59
CA ILE A 165 -6.77 14.75 -3.22
C ILE A 165 -7.74 14.67 -4.40
N LEU A 166 -8.98 15.12 -4.23
CA LEU A 166 -9.98 15.13 -5.31
C LEU A 166 -9.61 16.11 -6.43
N ALA A 167 -9.12 17.30 -6.09
CA ALA A 167 -8.65 18.28 -7.07
C ALA A 167 -7.47 17.74 -7.90
N ALA A 168 -6.60 16.94 -7.30
CA ALA A 168 -5.49 16.27 -7.96
C ALA A 168 -5.90 15.01 -8.75
N GLY A 169 -7.17 14.61 -8.72
CA GLY A 169 -7.71 13.48 -9.48
C GLY A 169 -7.48 12.11 -8.89
N TYR A 170 -7.17 12.01 -7.58
CA TYR A 170 -7.10 10.73 -6.89
C TYR A 170 -8.49 10.19 -6.50
N GLU A 171 -8.54 8.90 -6.16
CA GLU A 171 -9.79 8.18 -5.86
C GLU A 171 -10.48 8.64 -4.57
N GLY A 172 -9.73 9.12 -3.59
CA GLY A 172 -10.20 9.49 -2.27
C GLY A 172 -9.11 9.40 -1.22
N GLU A 173 -9.51 9.23 0.02
CA GLU A 173 -8.67 9.31 1.19
C GLU A 173 -8.82 8.07 2.09
N MET A 174 -7.76 7.75 2.82
CA MET A 174 -7.75 6.77 3.90
C MET A 174 -7.46 7.46 5.21
N ALA A 175 -8.39 7.39 6.17
CA ALA A 175 -8.18 7.79 7.55
C ALA A 175 -7.85 6.58 8.41
N LYS A 176 -6.74 6.64 9.17
CA LYS A 176 -6.28 5.54 10.03
C LYS A 176 -6.05 6.05 11.45
N HIS A 177 -6.67 5.43 12.43
CA HIS A 177 -6.50 5.80 13.83
C HIS A 177 -5.09 5.49 14.32
N LEU A 178 -4.39 6.48 14.87
CA LEU A 178 -2.95 6.42 15.21
C LEU A 178 -2.60 5.30 16.20
N ARG A 179 -3.51 4.98 17.13
CA ARG A 179 -3.30 3.94 18.14
C ARG A 179 -3.84 2.56 17.73
N SER A 180 -4.25 2.38 16.46
CA SER A 180 -4.83 1.11 16.02
C SER A 180 -3.79 0.01 15.89
N ALA A 181 -4.15 -1.19 16.37
CA ALA A 181 -3.49 -2.44 15.99
C ALA A 181 -3.87 -2.84 14.55
N TYR A 182 -3.01 -3.63 13.90
CA TYR A 182 -3.33 -4.26 12.62
C TYR A 182 -4.09 -5.57 12.85
N ARG A 183 -5.26 -5.71 12.21
CA ARG A 183 -6.14 -6.88 12.34
C ARG A 183 -6.24 -7.63 11.01
N PRO A 184 -5.41 -8.65 10.76
CA PRO A 184 -5.38 -9.36 9.49
C PRO A 184 -6.74 -9.92 9.10
N GLY A 185 -7.16 -9.69 7.84
CA GLY A 185 -8.41 -10.19 7.28
C GLY A 185 -9.69 -9.59 7.86
N LYS A 186 -9.57 -8.68 8.85
CA LYS A 186 -10.75 -8.09 9.50
C LYS A 186 -11.05 -6.70 8.96
N ARG A 187 -12.33 -6.38 8.84
CA ARG A 187 -12.81 -5.02 8.64
C ARG A 187 -12.83 -4.29 9.99
N SER A 188 -12.25 -3.09 10.04
CA SER A 188 -12.11 -2.35 11.29
C SER A 188 -12.56 -0.90 11.12
N ALA A 189 -13.31 -0.40 12.11
CA ALA A 189 -13.71 1.00 12.16
C ALA A 189 -12.54 1.97 12.45
N THR A 190 -11.38 1.46 12.87
CA THR A 190 -10.17 2.27 13.06
C THR A 190 -9.48 2.64 11.74
N TRP A 191 -9.84 1.98 10.63
CA TRP A 191 -9.46 2.35 9.28
C TRP A 191 -10.70 2.73 8.48
N LYS A 192 -10.70 3.89 7.89
CA LYS A 192 -11.84 4.46 7.17
C LYS A 192 -11.41 4.82 5.75
N LYS A 193 -12.24 4.47 4.77
CA LYS A 193 -12.09 4.89 3.38
C LYS A 193 -13.12 5.96 3.07
N ILE A 194 -12.66 7.07 2.55
CA ILE A 194 -13.46 8.25 2.22
C ILE A 194 -13.38 8.44 0.72
N LYS A 195 -14.51 8.38 0.04
CA LYS A 195 -14.61 8.53 -1.41
C LYS A 195 -15.73 9.49 -1.76
N PRO A 196 -15.65 10.19 -2.90
CA PRO A 196 -16.79 10.95 -3.38
C PRO A 196 -18.00 10.02 -3.58
N PRO A 197 -19.22 10.54 -3.41
CA PRO A 197 -20.42 9.78 -3.75
C PRO A 197 -20.31 9.23 -5.18
N SER A 198 -20.66 7.96 -5.37
CA SER A 198 -20.73 7.40 -6.71
C SER A 198 -21.71 8.23 -7.54
N ARG A 199 -21.24 8.86 -8.61
CA ARG A 199 -22.16 9.48 -9.56
C ARG A 199 -23.10 8.37 -10.04
N SER A 200 -24.38 8.48 -9.66
CA SER A 200 -25.42 7.65 -10.24
C SER A 200 -25.36 7.82 -11.77
N ARG A 201 -25.08 6.74 -12.46
CA ARG A 201 -25.18 6.68 -13.93
C ARG A 201 -26.64 6.65 -14.32
#